data_9d17ede33e60f4736a03c332fb701cf9
#
_entry.id   9d17ede33e60f4736a03c332fb701cf9
#
_cell.length_a   1.000
_cell.length_b   1.000
_cell.length_c   1.000
_cell.angle_alpha   90.00
_cell.angle_beta   90.00
_cell.angle_gamma   90.00
#
_symmetry.space_group_name_H-M   'P 1'
#
loop_
_entity.id
_entity.type
_entity.pdbx_description
1 polymer ?
#
loop_
_entity_poly.entity_id
_entity_poly.type
_entity_poly.pdbx_seq_one_letter_code
_entity_poly.pdbx_strand_id
1 'polypeptide(L)'
;MKAEGLLLEKLAQPNEAASAGERHSLEREIFYYRLDPLYASLAVFVAAFVCLLLCALFRPAANAPLWRRFLRPGGFSPAWLLGAAGTGVLAAALVIRVLITMRSPVGNTYETIAFIACMGVLCALVAELFSKKGIVLAAGLLLGAFSCQMGILYESSQAVDHMDPLVAILRSNFLLSTHVITIVLGYAAGLLAAVLSHVYLLASPLRLIGRKTEQSLDRMAYGILCFSLVFTLVGTVFGGIWGNESWGRFWGWDPKENGALMIVLWQLTVLHARKAGWLSPWLLHFSNVVGGVIIAFAWWGVNMLGV
;
A
#
# COMPACT_ATOMS: atom_id res chain seq x y z
N MET A 1 23.67 3.21 6.17
CA MET A 1 25.09 3.24 6.56
C MET A 1 25.52 4.52 7.31
N LYS A 2 25.29 5.77 6.82
CA LYS A 2 25.69 6.97 7.57
C LYS A 2 24.90 7.17 8.87
N ALA A 3 23.57 7.00 8.86
CA ALA A 3 22.73 7.15 10.05
C ALA A 3 23.05 6.09 11.11
N GLU A 4 23.24 4.84 10.72
CA GLU A 4 23.62 3.73 11.63
C GLU A 4 24.97 4.00 12.31
N GLY A 5 25.97 4.48 11.58
CA GLY A 5 27.29 4.83 12.14
C GLY A 5 27.21 5.93 13.21
N LEU A 6 26.43 6.99 12.97
CA LEU A 6 26.19 8.06 13.93
C LEU A 6 25.45 7.59 15.18
N LEU A 7 24.48 6.68 15.02
CA LEU A 7 23.73 6.09 16.13
C LEU A 7 24.59 5.16 16.99
N LEU A 8 25.45 4.34 16.36
CA LEU A 8 26.43 3.50 17.07
C LEU A 8 27.43 4.35 17.83
N GLU A 9 27.88 5.48 17.28
CA GLU A 9 28.75 6.45 17.97
C GLU A 9 28.05 7.07 19.18
N LYS A 10 26.77 7.45 19.06
CA LYS A 10 25.95 7.94 20.19
C LYS A 10 25.78 6.89 21.29
N LEU A 11 25.61 5.61 20.95
CA LEU A 11 25.54 4.51 21.93
C LEU A 11 26.89 4.25 22.61
N ALA A 12 27.99 4.43 21.90
CA ALA A 12 29.34 4.19 22.41
C ALA A 12 29.83 5.31 23.36
N GLN A 13 29.23 6.51 23.29
CA GLN A 13 29.55 7.59 24.21
C GLN A 13 29.05 7.24 25.62
N PRO A 14 29.92 7.30 26.65
CA PRO A 14 29.53 7.07 28.05
C PRO A 14 28.75 8.26 28.56
N ASN A 15 27.52 8.42 28.09
CA ASN A 15 26.63 9.45 28.60
C ASN A 15 25.94 8.88 29.85
N GLU A 16 26.47 9.17 31.01
CA GLU A 16 25.94 8.79 32.34
C GLU A 16 24.49 9.27 32.58
N ALA A 17 23.97 10.09 31.67
CA ALA A 17 22.67 10.73 31.74
C ALA A 17 21.60 10.14 30.80
N ALA A 18 21.92 9.21 29.88
CA ALA A 18 20.91 8.62 29.00
C ALA A 18 20.01 7.67 29.80
N SER A 19 18.72 7.99 29.91
CA SER A 19 17.75 7.13 30.57
C SER A 19 17.67 5.75 29.88
N ALA A 20 17.28 4.71 30.62
CA ALA A 20 17.09 3.37 30.07
C ALA A 20 16.13 3.39 28.84
N GLY A 21 15.15 4.30 28.83
CA GLY A 21 14.23 4.52 27.72
C GLY A 21 14.89 5.05 26.45
N GLU A 22 15.86 5.97 26.58
CA GLU A 22 16.61 6.52 25.43
C GLU A 22 17.51 5.47 24.77
N ARG A 23 18.15 4.62 25.58
CA ARG A 23 18.95 3.50 25.09
C ARG A 23 18.10 2.51 24.29
N HIS A 24 16.92 2.11 24.81
CA HIS A 24 15.99 1.24 24.10
C HIS A 24 15.46 1.87 22.80
N SER A 25 15.26 3.18 22.76
CA SER A 25 14.86 3.88 21.52
C SER A 25 15.97 3.80 20.47
N LEU A 26 17.23 4.09 20.86
CA LEU A 26 18.39 3.99 19.98
C LEU A 26 18.62 2.57 19.45
N GLU A 27 18.47 1.54 20.29
CA GLU A 27 18.61 0.14 19.89
C GLU A 27 17.54 -0.25 18.84
N ARG A 28 16.27 0.20 19.01
CA ARG A 28 15.20 -0.03 18.04
C ARG A 28 15.49 0.67 16.70
N GLU A 29 16.00 1.88 16.77
CA GLU A 29 16.35 2.67 15.58
C GLU A 29 17.50 2.01 14.80
N ILE A 30 18.55 1.55 15.48
CA ILE A 30 19.65 0.79 14.88
C ILE A 30 19.13 -0.51 14.25
N PHE A 31 18.27 -1.23 14.96
CA PHE A 31 17.64 -2.45 14.44
C PHE A 31 16.83 -2.16 13.17
N TYR A 32 16.06 -1.05 13.16
CA TYR A 32 15.27 -0.63 12.00
C TYR A 32 16.16 -0.37 10.77
N TYR A 33 17.25 0.39 10.93
CA TYR A 33 18.18 0.66 9.83
C TYR A 33 18.94 -0.58 9.35
N ARG A 34 19.27 -1.50 10.25
CA ARG A 34 19.89 -2.79 9.87
C ARG A 34 18.94 -3.70 9.12
N LEU A 35 17.68 -3.71 9.50
CA LEU A 35 16.67 -4.52 8.82
C LEU A 35 16.44 -4.05 7.39
N ASP A 36 16.60 -2.75 7.14
CA ASP A 36 16.32 -2.09 5.86
C ASP A 36 14.99 -2.57 5.24
N PRO A 37 13.84 -2.26 5.88
CA PRO A 37 12.60 -2.99 5.67
C PRO A 37 12.06 -2.86 4.24
N LEU A 38 12.37 -1.75 3.54
CA LEU A 38 11.93 -1.59 2.15
C LEU A 38 12.70 -2.53 1.21
N TYR A 39 14.04 -2.63 1.37
CA TYR A 39 14.84 -3.59 0.58
C TYR A 39 14.49 -5.03 0.92
N ALA A 40 14.35 -5.36 2.21
CA ALA A 40 13.97 -6.69 2.65
C ALA A 40 12.61 -7.11 2.08
N SER A 41 11.61 -6.24 2.18
CA SER A 41 10.26 -6.52 1.67
C SER A 41 10.22 -6.56 0.15
N LEU A 42 10.94 -5.67 -0.54
CA LEU A 42 11.11 -5.71 -2.00
C LEU A 42 11.63 -7.07 -2.46
N ALA A 43 12.73 -7.53 -1.85
CA ALA A 43 13.32 -8.83 -2.19
C ALA A 43 12.33 -9.98 -1.98
N VAL A 44 11.59 -9.97 -0.86
CA VAL A 44 10.58 -11.00 -0.55
C VAL A 44 9.40 -10.93 -1.52
N PHE A 45 8.89 -9.74 -1.88
CA PHE A 45 7.79 -9.59 -2.84
C PHE A 45 8.20 -10.04 -4.24
N VAL A 46 9.43 -9.72 -4.68
CA VAL A 46 9.98 -10.23 -5.96
C VAL A 46 10.11 -11.75 -5.91
N ALA A 47 10.65 -12.31 -4.84
CA ALA A 47 10.75 -13.76 -4.67
C ALA A 47 9.36 -14.43 -4.65
N ALA A 48 8.38 -13.83 -3.98
CA ALA A 48 6.99 -14.30 -3.97
C ALA A 48 6.38 -14.26 -5.38
N PHE A 49 6.62 -13.20 -6.14
CA PHE A 49 6.14 -13.08 -7.52
C PHE A 49 6.78 -14.13 -8.44
N VAL A 50 8.09 -14.33 -8.35
CA VAL A 50 8.80 -15.39 -9.10
C VAL A 50 8.27 -16.77 -8.70
N CYS A 51 8.10 -17.03 -7.41
CA CYS A 51 7.51 -18.27 -6.90
C CYS A 51 6.10 -18.50 -7.48
N LEU A 52 5.27 -17.44 -7.55
CA LEU A 52 3.94 -17.52 -8.13
C LEU A 52 3.98 -17.87 -9.61
N LEU A 53 4.90 -17.29 -10.39
CA LEU A 53 5.10 -17.62 -11.80
C LEU A 53 5.54 -19.07 -11.97
N LEU A 54 6.47 -19.56 -11.15
CA LEU A 54 6.91 -20.96 -11.15
C LEU A 54 5.75 -21.89 -10.79
N CYS A 55 4.93 -21.56 -9.78
CA CYS A 55 3.73 -22.32 -9.44
C CYS A 55 2.69 -22.35 -10.59
N ALA A 56 2.59 -21.27 -11.37
CA ALA A 56 1.72 -21.21 -12.52
C ALA A 56 2.26 -22.04 -13.70
N LEU A 57 3.57 -21.99 -13.94
CA LEU A 57 4.25 -22.73 -15.00
C LEU A 57 4.23 -24.24 -14.75
N PHE A 58 4.55 -24.67 -13.52
CA PHE A 58 4.60 -26.08 -13.12
C PHE A 58 3.29 -26.55 -12.46
N ARG A 59 2.17 -26.02 -12.88
CA ARG A 59 0.86 -26.29 -12.28
C ARG A 59 0.56 -27.77 -12.20
N PRO A 60 0.38 -28.35 -11.00
CA PRO A 60 0.12 -29.77 -10.84
C PRO A 60 -1.26 -30.17 -11.37
N ALA A 61 -1.38 -31.38 -11.91
CA ALA A 61 -2.64 -31.97 -12.36
C ALA A 61 -3.67 -32.03 -11.24
N ALA A 62 -4.97 -32.15 -11.61
CA ALA A 62 -6.07 -32.16 -10.64
C ALA A 62 -5.99 -33.34 -9.66
N ASN A 63 -5.45 -34.49 -10.10
CA ASN A 63 -5.26 -35.73 -9.35
C ASN A 63 -3.92 -35.82 -8.62
N ALA A 64 -3.10 -34.76 -8.63
CA ALA A 64 -1.82 -34.74 -7.94
C ALA A 64 -1.99 -34.93 -6.41
N PRO A 65 -1.00 -35.56 -5.75
CA PRO A 65 -1.01 -35.73 -4.30
C PRO A 65 -1.10 -34.38 -3.56
N LEU A 66 -1.61 -34.39 -2.32
CA LEU A 66 -1.94 -33.18 -1.54
C LEU A 66 -0.79 -32.18 -1.46
N TRP A 67 0.47 -32.65 -1.23
CA TRP A 67 1.63 -31.78 -1.16
C TRP A 67 1.94 -31.04 -2.47
N ARG A 68 1.67 -31.66 -3.65
CA ARG A 68 1.78 -30.98 -4.95
C ARG A 68 0.65 -30.00 -5.19
N ARG A 69 -0.55 -30.23 -4.59
CA ARG A 69 -1.67 -29.29 -4.70
C ARG A 69 -1.36 -27.94 -4.02
N PHE A 70 -0.50 -27.95 -3.00
CA PHE A 70 0.01 -26.74 -2.39
C PHE A 70 0.79 -25.83 -3.36
N LEU A 71 1.40 -26.38 -4.40
CA LEU A 71 2.08 -25.65 -5.47
C LEU A 71 1.13 -25.02 -6.50
N ARG A 72 -0.20 -25.08 -6.31
CA ARG A 72 -1.12 -24.37 -7.20
C ARG A 72 -1.05 -22.88 -6.95
N PRO A 73 -1.05 -22.05 -8.03
CA PRO A 73 -1.16 -20.63 -7.84
C PRO A 73 -2.51 -20.28 -7.19
N GLY A 74 -2.49 -19.46 -6.15
CA GLY A 74 -3.66 -18.98 -5.44
C GLY A 74 -3.97 -19.69 -4.11
N GLY A 75 -4.77 -19.05 -3.29
CA GLY A 75 -5.03 -19.46 -1.90
C GLY A 75 -3.74 -19.47 -1.06
N PHE A 76 -3.64 -20.36 -0.10
CA PHE A 76 -2.45 -20.52 0.77
C PHE A 76 -1.28 -21.21 0.04
N SER A 77 -0.86 -20.67 -1.12
CA SER A 77 0.30 -21.15 -1.87
C SER A 77 1.61 -20.69 -1.23
N PRO A 78 2.78 -21.29 -1.61
CA PRO A 78 4.08 -20.80 -1.15
C PRO A 78 4.29 -19.31 -1.46
N ALA A 79 3.83 -18.84 -2.63
CA ALA A 79 3.87 -17.44 -3.01
C ALA A 79 3.00 -16.56 -2.10
N TRP A 80 1.85 -17.05 -1.67
CA TRP A 80 1.00 -16.35 -0.71
C TRP A 80 1.70 -16.23 0.65
N LEU A 81 2.33 -17.29 1.14
CA LEU A 81 3.08 -17.27 2.40
C LEU A 81 4.27 -16.30 2.35
N LEU A 82 5.02 -16.30 1.24
CA LEU A 82 6.10 -15.33 1.04
C LEU A 82 5.56 -13.90 0.99
N GLY A 83 4.47 -13.66 0.26
CA GLY A 83 3.82 -12.34 0.24
C GLY A 83 3.38 -11.89 1.63
N ALA A 84 2.80 -12.81 2.42
CA ALA A 84 2.43 -12.55 3.82
C ALA A 84 3.65 -12.26 4.70
N ALA A 85 4.77 -12.96 4.50
CA ALA A 85 6.02 -12.69 5.21
C ALA A 85 6.58 -11.30 4.90
N GLY A 86 6.64 -10.89 3.62
CA GLY A 86 7.07 -9.55 3.22
C GLY A 86 6.15 -8.45 3.78
N THR A 87 4.83 -8.70 3.77
CA THR A 87 3.85 -7.79 4.40
C THR A 87 4.07 -7.71 5.91
N GLY A 88 4.39 -8.84 6.56
CA GLY A 88 4.74 -8.89 7.98
C GLY A 88 5.98 -8.08 8.33
N VAL A 89 7.01 -8.10 7.47
CA VAL A 89 8.23 -7.27 7.64
C VAL A 89 7.87 -5.79 7.59
N LEU A 90 7.07 -5.35 6.60
CA LEU A 90 6.62 -3.95 6.52
C LEU A 90 5.73 -3.55 7.70
N ALA A 91 4.81 -4.41 8.11
CA ALA A 91 3.95 -4.14 9.26
C ALA A 91 4.77 -4.00 10.56
N ALA A 92 5.74 -4.90 10.78
CA ALA A 92 6.66 -4.81 11.89
C ALA A 92 7.49 -3.52 11.86
N ALA A 93 8.00 -3.15 10.68
CA ALA A 93 8.75 -1.91 10.48
C ALA A 93 7.91 -0.67 10.81
N LEU A 94 6.66 -0.61 10.35
CA LEU A 94 5.72 0.47 10.68
C LEU A 94 5.45 0.55 12.19
N VAL A 95 5.27 -0.60 12.86
CA VAL A 95 5.12 -0.65 14.33
C VAL A 95 6.38 -0.16 15.04
N ILE A 96 7.56 -0.60 14.60
CA ILE A 96 8.84 -0.15 15.18
C ILE A 96 8.99 1.37 15.02
N ARG A 97 8.64 1.94 13.87
CA ARG A 97 8.65 3.40 13.67
C ARG A 97 7.71 4.10 14.63
N VAL A 98 6.49 3.59 14.85
CA VAL A 98 5.57 4.16 15.85
C VAL A 98 6.19 4.15 17.25
N LEU A 99 6.87 3.06 17.63
CA LEU A 99 7.54 2.94 18.93
C LEU A 99 8.77 3.84 19.10
N ILE A 100 9.45 4.20 17.99
CA ILE A 100 10.58 5.14 18.00
C ILE A 100 10.07 6.58 18.01
N THR A 101 9.18 6.91 17.08
CA THR A 101 8.74 8.30 16.85
C THR A 101 7.57 8.73 17.73
N MET A 102 6.94 7.78 18.44
CA MET A 102 5.74 7.97 19.29
C MET A 102 4.61 8.72 18.55
N ARG A 103 4.46 8.45 17.24
CA ARG A 103 3.44 9.05 16.38
C ARG A 103 2.84 8.03 15.41
N SER A 104 1.77 8.43 14.71
CA SER A 104 1.12 7.62 13.67
C SER A 104 2.12 7.17 12.58
N PRO A 105 1.99 5.95 12.03
CA PRO A 105 2.91 5.39 11.03
C PRO A 105 2.69 5.94 9.62
N VAL A 106 2.02 7.06 9.46
CA VAL A 106 1.64 7.69 8.18
C VAL A 106 1.81 9.22 8.24
N GLY A 107 2.81 9.70 8.98
CA GLY A 107 3.04 11.12 9.22
C GLY A 107 3.76 11.85 8.09
N ASN A 108 4.47 11.15 7.21
CA ASN A 108 5.20 11.72 6.07
C ASN A 108 5.08 10.86 4.81
N THR A 109 5.58 11.37 3.68
CA THR A 109 5.48 10.69 2.37
C THR A 109 6.16 9.32 2.37
N TYR A 110 7.33 9.18 2.99
CA TYR A 110 8.03 7.89 3.09
C TYR A 110 7.18 6.84 3.83
N GLU A 111 6.60 7.22 4.96
CA GLU A 111 5.74 6.34 5.75
C GLU A 111 4.46 5.97 5.00
N THR A 112 3.87 6.90 4.26
CA THR A 112 2.68 6.60 3.45
C THR A 112 2.99 5.67 2.27
N ILE A 113 4.17 5.76 1.66
CA ILE A 113 4.63 4.80 0.63
C ILE A 113 4.74 3.39 1.22
N ALA A 114 5.43 3.25 2.36
CA ALA A 114 5.58 1.97 3.04
C ALA A 114 4.22 1.39 3.47
N PHE A 115 3.30 2.25 3.95
CA PHE A 115 1.95 1.85 4.31
C PHE A 115 1.13 1.38 3.10
N ILE A 116 1.23 2.06 1.94
CA ILE A 116 0.57 1.63 0.69
C ILE A 116 1.12 0.27 0.24
N ALA A 117 2.45 0.06 0.29
CA ALA A 117 3.04 -1.23 -0.02
C ALA A 117 2.46 -2.34 0.88
N CYS A 118 2.44 -2.11 2.19
CA CYS A 118 1.92 -3.05 3.18
C CYS A 118 0.43 -3.35 2.97
N MET A 119 -0.40 -2.32 2.90
CA MET A 119 -1.86 -2.47 2.79
C MET A 119 -2.29 -2.95 1.41
N GLY A 120 -1.62 -2.55 0.34
CA GLY A 120 -1.89 -3.01 -1.03
C GLY A 120 -1.67 -4.52 -1.16
N VAL A 121 -0.55 -5.04 -0.64
CA VAL A 121 -0.30 -6.50 -0.62
C VAL A 121 -1.26 -7.20 0.33
N LEU A 122 -1.55 -6.65 1.51
CA LEU A 122 -2.52 -7.23 2.46
C LEU A 122 -3.91 -7.36 1.82
N CYS A 123 -4.40 -6.32 1.16
CA CYS A 123 -5.68 -6.36 0.42
C CYS A 123 -5.65 -7.44 -0.66
N ALA A 124 -4.54 -7.60 -1.38
CA ALA A 124 -4.40 -8.63 -2.40
C ALA A 124 -4.34 -10.04 -1.78
N LEU A 125 -3.66 -10.24 -0.66
CA LEU A 125 -3.62 -11.50 0.07
C LEU A 125 -5.02 -11.92 0.53
N VAL A 126 -5.80 -10.98 1.07
CA VAL A 126 -7.19 -11.23 1.48
C VAL A 126 -8.07 -11.53 0.26
N ALA A 127 -8.01 -10.71 -0.79
CA ALA A 127 -8.80 -10.91 -2.00
C ALA A 127 -8.45 -12.24 -2.71
N GLU A 128 -7.19 -12.69 -2.64
CA GLU A 128 -6.76 -13.95 -3.23
C GLU A 128 -7.38 -15.17 -2.53
N LEU A 129 -7.74 -15.09 -1.25
CA LEU A 129 -8.46 -16.17 -0.56
C LEU A 129 -9.83 -16.45 -1.20
N PHE A 130 -10.44 -15.46 -1.83
CA PHE A 130 -11.70 -15.57 -2.57
C PHE A 130 -11.47 -15.93 -4.05
N SER A 131 -10.49 -15.29 -4.70
CA SER A 131 -10.15 -15.50 -6.12
C SER A 131 -9.54 -16.87 -6.39
N LYS A 132 -8.57 -17.30 -5.60
CA LYS A 132 -7.83 -18.57 -5.69
C LYS A 132 -7.19 -18.83 -7.06
N LYS A 133 -6.83 -17.77 -7.80
CA LYS A 133 -6.27 -17.86 -9.16
C LYS A 133 -4.83 -17.38 -9.27
N GLY A 134 -4.30 -16.71 -8.23
CA GLY A 134 -2.97 -16.14 -8.20
C GLY A 134 -2.85 -14.77 -8.86
N ILE A 135 -3.84 -14.34 -9.66
CA ILE A 135 -3.73 -13.09 -10.43
C ILE A 135 -3.86 -11.85 -9.55
N VAL A 136 -4.77 -11.88 -8.57
CA VAL A 136 -4.92 -10.76 -7.62
C VAL A 136 -3.68 -10.66 -6.73
N LEU A 137 -3.14 -11.81 -6.31
CA LEU A 137 -1.87 -11.84 -5.58
C LEU A 137 -0.72 -11.29 -6.43
N ALA A 138 -0.63 -11.65 -7.72
CA ALA A 138 0.37 -11.10 -8.64
C ALA A 138 0.28 -9.57 -8.71
N ALA A 139 -0.92 -9.03 -8.87
CA ALA A 139 -1.16 -7.58 -8.90
C ALA A 139 -0.72 -6.90 -7.59
N GLY A 140 -1.03 -7.49 -6.43
CA GLY A 140 -0.61 -6.97 -5.14
C GLY A 140 0.90 -7.01 -4.94
N LEU A 141 1.55 -8.12 -5.30
CA LEU A 141 3.01 -8.25 -5.21
C LEU A 141 3.74 -7.23 -6.11
N LEU A 142 3.21 -6.98 -7.33
CA LEU A 142 3.74 -5.95 -8.21
C LEU A 142 3.56 -4.54 -7.62
N LEU A 143 2.37 -4.25 -7.07
CA LEU A 143 2.12 -2.98 -6.39
C LEU A 143 3.05 -2.81 -5.18
N GLY A 144 3.19 -3.83 -4.35
CA GLY A 144 4.08 -3.81 -3.17
C GLY A 144 5.54 -3.61 -3.54
N ALA A 145 6.04 -4.38 -4.53
CA ALA A 145 7.41 -4.25 -5.02
C ALA A 145 7.66 -2.85 -5.63
N PHE A 146 6.74 -2.36 -6.45
CA PHE A 146 6.85 -1.01 -7.03
C PHE A 146 6.83 0.07 -5.95
N SER A 147 5.94 -0.02 -4.96
CA SER A 147 5.89 0.93 -3.86
C SER A 147 7.17 0.89 -3.01
N CYS A 148 7.70 -0.29 -2.67
CA CYS A 148 8.98 -0.40 -1.97
C CYS A 148 10.11 0.25 -2.77
N GLN A 149 10.19 -0.03 -4.09
CA GLN A 149 11.19 0.60 -4.97
C GLN A 149 11.05 2.13 -5.00
N MET A 150 9.82 2.65 -5.06
CA MET A 150 9.58 4.09 -5.00
C MET A 150 9.99 4.70 -3.65
N GLY A 151 9.75 3.99 -2.53
CA GLY A 151 10.21 4.41 -1.21
C GLY A 151 11.73 4.50 -1.11
N ILE A 152 12.44 3.50 -1.64
CA ILE A 152 13.92 3.47 -1.72
C ILE A 152 14.44 4.66 -2.55
N LEU A 153 13.85 4.92 -3.71
CA LEU A 153 14.23 6.06 -4.56
C LEU A 153 13.93 7.39 -3.87
N TYR A 154 12.79 7.50 -3.20
CA TYR A 154 12.43 8.69 -2.44
C TYR A 154 13.42 8.96 -1.32
N GLU A 155 13.76 7.95 -0.52
CA GLU A 155 14.75 8.04 0.56
C GLU A 155 16.13 8.46 0.03
N SER A 156 16.58 7.87 -1.07
CA SER A 156 17.87 8.20 -1.68
C SER A 156 17.93 9.62 -2.26
N SER A 157 16.79 10.16 -2.71
CA SER A 157 16.72 11.49 -3.34
C SER A 157 16.63 12.65 -2.36
N GLN A 158 16.05 12.44 -1.17
CA GLN A 158 15.75 13.52 -0.23
C GLN A 158 16.90 13.82 0.72
N ALA A 159 17.82 12.88 0.97
CA ALA A 159 18.94 13.00 1.92
C ALA A 159 18.52 13.50 3.33
N VAL A 160 17.26 13.32 3.72
CA VAL A 160 16.64 13.78 4.97
C VAL A 160 16.33 12.58 5.85
N ASP A 161 16.51 12.71 7.15
CA ASP A 161 16.05 11.73 8.12
C ASP A 161 14.51 11.76 8.21
N HIS A 162 13.86 10.70 7.75
CA HIS A 162 12.41 10.59 7.76
C HIS A 162 11.83 10.24 9.15
N MET A 163 12.66 10.20 10.18
CA MET A 163 12.26 10.04 11.59
C MET A 163 12.17 11.37 12.34
N ASP A 164 12.55 12.49 11.70
CA ASP A 164 12.49 13.82 12.29
C ASP A 164 11.11 14.17 12.84
N PRO A 165 11.04 14.96 13.93
CA PRO A 165 9.78 15.38 14.52
C PRO A 165 8.92 16.17 13.52
N LEU A 166 7.64 15.84 13.45
CA LEU A 166 6.67 16.61 12.67
C LEU A 166 6.39 17.96 13.34
N VAL A 167 5.93 18.94 12.54
CA VAL A 167 5.42 20.22 13.05
C VAL A 167 4.30 19.99 14.07
N ALA A 168 4.18 20.88 15.05
CA ALA A 168 3.33 20.69 16.23
C ALA A 168 1.87 20.35 15.89
N ILE A 169 1.30 20.98 14.85
CA ILE A 169 -0.09 20.73 14.41
C ILE A 169 -0.32 19.30 13.87
N LEU A 170 0.73 18.62 13.41
CA LEU A 170 0.68 17.25 12.92
C LEU A 170 1.03 16.21 14.00
N ARG A 171 1.38 16.65 15.22
CA ARG A 171 1.70 15.75 16.32
C ARG A 171 0.44 15.17 16.94
N SER A 172 0.41 13.85 17.10
CA SER A 172 -0.49 13.05 17.96
C SER A 172 -1.96 13.48 18.05
N ASN A 173 -2.56 13.96 16.95
CA ASN A 173 -3.99 14.14 16.90
C ASN A 173 -4.64 12.81 16.43
N PHE A 174 -5.52 12.25 17.26
CA PHE A 174 -6.25 11.02 16.95
C PHE A 174 -7.02 11.13 15.62
N LEU A 175 -7.65 12.28 15.36
CA LEU A 175 -8.39 12.51 14.13
C LEU A 175 -7.49 12.53 12.90
N LEU A 176 -6.32 13.19 12.97
CA LEU A 176 -5.36 13.19 11.88
C LEU A 176 -4.91 11.75 11.57
N SER A 177 -4.52 10.99 12.59
CA SER A 177 -4.06 9.60 12.42
C SER A 177 -5.16 8.74 11.79
N THR A 178 -6.38 8.85 12.28
CA THR A 178 -7.55 8.10 11.77
C THR A 178 -7.86 8.50 10.32
N HIS A 179 -7.83 9.80 10.01
CA HIS A 179 -8.00 10.31 8.65
C HIS A 179 -6.97 9.70 7.70
N VAL A 180 -5.67 9.87 8.01
CA VAL A 180 -4.60 9.47 7.08
C VAL A 180 -4.56 7.95 6.90
N ILE A 181 -4.68 7.17 7.98
CA ILE A 181 -4.74 5.70 7.88
C ILE A 181 -5.92 5.27 7.00
N THR A 182 -7.09 5.86 7.20
CA THR A 182 -8.30 5.49 6.48
C THR A 182 -8.19 5.84 4.99
N ILE A 183 -7.77 7.07 4.66
CA ILE A 183 -7.71 7.53 3.27
C ILE A 183 -6.61 6.79 2.49
N VAL A 184 -5.44 6.55 3.10
CA VAL A 184 -4.33 5.85 2.44
C VAL A 184 -4.64 4.38 2.24
N LEU A 185 -5.42 3.73 3.13
CA LEU A 185 -5.95 2.40 2.89
C LEU A 185 -6.87 2.38 1.65
N GLY A 186 -7.70 3.39 1.48
CA GLY A 186 -8.50 3.57 0.27
C GLY A 186 -7.65 3.74 -0.98
N TYR A 187 -6.57 4.52 -0.91
CA TYR A 187 -5.62 4.69 -2.02
C TYR A 187 -4.92 3.37 -2.38
N ALA A 188 -4.45 2.62 -1.39
CA ALA A 188 -3.81 1.32 -1.61
C ALA A 188 -4.75 0.34 -2.35
N ALA A 189 -6.02 0.28 -1.94
CA ALA A 189 -7.02 -0.54 -2.61
C ALA A 189 -7.32 -0.05 -4.05
N GLY A 190 -7.46 1.27 -4.25
CA GLY A 190 -7.69 1.85 -5.57
C GLY A 190 -6.53 1.61 -6.54
N LEU A 191 -5.29 1.73 -6.06
CA LEU A 191 -4.09 1.39 -6.83
C LEU A 191 -4.03 -0.11 -7.14
N LEU A 192 -4.41 -0.99 -6.21
CA LEU A 192 -4.54 -2.43 -6.46
C LEU A 192 -5.57 -2.72 -7.55
N ALA A 193 -6.74 -2.05 -7.52
CA ALA A 193 -7.74 -2.17 -8.57
C ALA A 193 -7.20 -1.73 -9.94
N ALA A 194 -6.40 -0.66 -9.97
CA ALA A 194 -5.76 -0.18 -11.19
C ALA A 194 -4.73 -1.19 -11.73
N VAL A 195 -3.82 -1.71 -10.88
CA VAL A 195 -2.83 -2.73 -11.30
C VAL A 195 -3.51 -4.00 -11.80
N LEU A 196 -4.53 -4.49 -11.08
CA LEU A 196 -5.32 -5.65 -11.51
C LEU A 196 -6.00 -5.39 -12.86
N SER A 197 -6.46 -4.17 -13.08
CA SER A 197 -7.11 -3.77 -14.33
C SER A 197 -6.14 -3.67 -15.50
N HIS A 198 -4.87 -3.31 -15.30
CA HIS A 198 -3.85 -3.41 -16.34
C HIS A 198 -3.67 -4.86 -16.80
N VAL A 199 -3.63 -5.82 -15.84
CA VAL A 199 -3.53 -7.25 -16.18
C VAL A 199 -4.72 -7.68 -17.05
N TYR A 200 -5.94 -7.26 -16.70
CA TYR A 200 -7.13 -7.56 -17.50
C TYR A 200 -7.04 -6.96 -18.91
N LEU A 201 -6.74 -5.67 -19.02
CA LEU A 201 -6.70 -4.94 -20.29
C LEU A 201 -5.63 -5.48 -21.26
N LEU A 202 -4.53 -6.01 -20.72
CA LEU A 202 -3.47 -6.61 -21.53
C LEU A 202 -3.79 -8.08 -21.89
N ALA A 203 -4.29 -8.87 -20.93
CA ALA A 203 -4.47 -10.31 -21.11
C ALA A 203 -5.75 -10.69 -21.87
N SER A 204 -6.83 -9.91 -21.73
CA SER A 204 -8.12 -10.25 -22.34
C SER A 204 -8.09 -10.10 -23.90
N PRO A 205 -7.61 -8.99 -24.49
CA PRO A 205 -7.52 -8.86 -25.95
C PRO A 205 -6.59 -9.90 -26.59
N LEU A 206 -5.52 -10.25 -25.88
CA LEU A 206 -4.54 -11.25 -26.32
C LEU A 206 -5.02 -12.70 -26.09
N ARG A 207 -6.23 -12.89 -25.55
CA ARG A 207 -6.82 -14.21 -25.23
C ARG A 207 -5.93 -15.08 -24.31
N LEU A 208 -5.09 -14.46 -23.49
CA LEU A 208 -4.22 -15.16 -22.54
C LEU A 208 -4.98 -15.72 -21.33
N ILE A 209 -6.19 -15.24 -21.08
CA ILE A 209 -7.07 -15.65 -20.00
C ILE A 209 -8.43 -16.11 -20.55
N GLY A 210 -8.98 -17.17 -19.96
CA GLY A 210 -10.30 -17.68 -20.36
C GLY A 210 -11.44 -16.89 -19.70
N ARG A 211 -12.63 -16.97 -20.30
CA ARG A 211 -13.85 -16.22 -19.91
C ARG A 211 -14.21 -16.32 -18.41
N LYS A 212 -14.01 -17.49 -17.79
CA LYS A 212 -14.24 -17.65 -16.33
C LYS A 212 -13.26 -16.84 -15.49
N THR A 213 -12.04 -16.63 -15.99
CA THR A 213 -11.04 -15.82 -15.33
C THR A 213 -11.34 -14.33 -15.51
N GLU A 214 -11.70 -13.89 -16.70
CA GLU A 214 -12.16 -12.53 -16.98
C GLU A 214 -13.31 -12.12 -16.05
N GLN A 215 -14.36 -12.95 -15.94
CA GLN A 215 -15.49 -12.70 -15.05
C GLN A 215 -15.08 -12.63 -13.57
N SER A 216 -14.07 -13.42 -13.17
CA SER A 216 -13.55 -13.36 -11.81
C SER A 216 -12.79 -12.07 -11.55
N LEU A 217 -11.95 -11.64 -12.51
CA LEU A 217 -11.18 -10.38 -12.41
C LEU A 217 -12.12 -9.18 -12.37
N ASP A 218 -13.16 -9.17 -13.23
CA ASP A 218 -14.19 -8.12 -13.24
C ASP A 218 -14.87 -7.98 -11.87
N ARG A 219 -15.28 -9.10 -11.25
CA ARG A 219 -15.88 -9.09 -9.91
C ARG A 219 -14.90 -8.63 -8.84
N MET A 220 -13.64 -9.08 -8.89
CA MET A 220 -12.62 -8.67 -7.91
C MET A 220 -12.31 -7.18 -8.05
N ALA A 221 -12.08 -6.69 -9.26
CA ALA A 221 -11.81 -5.27 -9.51
C ALA A 221 -12.98 -4.38 -9.03
N TYR A 222 -14.21 -4.78 -9.29
CA TYR A 222 -15.40 -4.08 -8.80
C TYR A 222 -15.46 -4.08 -7.26
N GLY A 223 -15.25 -5.23 -6.61
CA GLY A 223 -15.25 -5.33 -5.15
C GLY A 223 -14.15 -4.50 -4.48
N ILE A 224 -12.93 -4.53 -5.05
CA ILE A 224 -11.81 -3.73 -4.55
C ILE A 224 -12.08 -2.23 -4.75
N LEU A 225 -12.70 -1.83 -5.87
CA LEU A 225 -13.10 -0.44 -6.10
C LEU A 225 -14.17 0.03 -5.10
N CYS A 226 -15.17 -0.82 -4.78
CA CYS A 226 -16.15 -0.50 -3.73
C CYS A 226 -15.48 -0.31 -2.36
N PHE A 227 -14.55 -1.18 -2.01
CA PHE A 227 -13.76 -1.07 -0.78
C PHE A 227 -12.96 0.25 -0.78
N SER A 228 -12.27 0.56 -1.87
CA SER A 228 -11.52 1.81 -2.03
C SER A 228 -12.42 3.03 -1.81
N LEU A 229 -13.62 3.07 -2.44
CA LEU A 229 -14.55 4.19 -2.29
C LEU A 229 -14.97 4.40 -0.83
N VAL A 230 -15.32 3.32 -0.11
CA VAL A 230 -15.72 3.45 1.30
C VAL A 230 -14.62 4.11 2.12
N PHE A 231 -13.38 3.66 1.98
CA PHE A 231 -12.28 4.17 2.77
C PHE A 231 -11.82 5.57 2.31
N THR A 232 -11.86 5.87 1.02
CA THR A 232 -11.54 7.23 0.54
C THR A 232 -12.61 8.24 0.95
N LEU A 233 -13.90 7.88 0.87
CA LEU A 233 -15.00 8.75 1.30
C LEU A 233 -14.95 9.02 2.80
N VAL A 234 -14.88 7.97 3.62
CA VAL A 234 -14.82 8.10 5.09
C VAL A 234 -13.55 8.84 5.50
N GLY A 235 -12.42 8.54 4.87
CA GLY A 235 -11.17 9.25 5.10
C GLY A 235 -11.27 10.73 4.77
N THR A 236 -11.89 11.09 3.64
CA THR A 236 -12.10 12.50 3.26
C THR A 236 -12.95 13.24 4.29
N VAL A 237 -14.03 12.62 4.81
CA VAL A 237 -14.86 13.21 5.86
C VAL A 237 -14.06 13.43 7.15
N PHE A 238 -13.27 12.43 7.58
CA PHE A 238 -12.40 12.60 8.75
C PHE A 238 -11.36 13.70 8.55
N GLY A 239 -10.86 13.89 7.33
CA GLY A 239 -9.96 14.99 6.99
C GLY A 239 -10.61 16.36 7.17
N GLY A 240 -11.86 16.50 6.74
CA GLY A 240 -12.64 17.72 6.96
C GLY A 240 -12.92 17.99 8.45
N ILE A 241 -13.26 16.96 9.24
CA ILE A 241 -13.45 17.10 10.69
C ILE A 241 -12.15 17.54 11.36
N TRP A 242 -11.02 16.89 11.03
CA TRP A 242 -9.71 17.28 11.52
C TRP A 242 -9.34 18.71 11.13
N GLY A 243 -9.61 19.11 9.87
CA GLY A 243 -9.38 20.46 9.38
C GLY A 243 -10.19 21.50 10.16
N ASN A 244 -11.46 21.17 10.50
CA ASN A 244 -12.29 22.04 11.32
C ASN A 244 -11.71 22.26 12.74
N GLU A 245 -11.20 21.21 13.37
CA GLU A 245 -10.57 21.34 14.69
C GLU A 245 -9.21 22.05 14.64
N SER A 246 -8.42 21.81 13.58
CA SER A 246 -7.05 22.31 13.49
C SER A 246 -6.95 23.72 12.93
N TRP A 247 -7.84 24.09 12.00
CA TRP A 247 -7.82 25.35 11.25
C TRP A 247 -9.12 26.14 11.32
N GLY A 248 -10.12 25.65 12.04
CA GLY A 248 -11.43 26.30 12.19
C GLY A 248 -12.30 26.26 10.92
N ARG A 249 -11.97 25.42 9.93
CA ARG A 249 -12.73 25.24 8.69
C ARG A 249 -12.80 23.77 8.29
N PHE A 250 -13.99 23.29 7.95
CA PHE A 250 -14.19 21.91 7.50
C PHE A 250 -13.62 21.67 6.10
N TRP A 251 -13.69 22.66 5.21
CA TRP A 251 -13.26 22.58 3.83
C TRP A 251 -12.72 23.92 3.32
N GLY A 252 -11.57 23.91 2.69
CA GLY A 252 -10.91 25.13 2.22
C GLY A 252 -10.52 25.13 0.75
N TRP A 253 -10.91 24.07 0.01
CA TRP A 253 -10.60 23.93 -1.42
C TRP A 253 -9.08 23.91 -1.70
N ASP A 254 -8.29 23.44 -0.76
CA ASP A 254 -6.86 23.26 -1.00
C ASP A 254 -6.61 22.09 -1.99
N PRO A 255 -5.40 22.01 -2.57
CA PRO A 255 -5.09 21.00 -3.55
C PRO A 255 -5.24 19.55 -3.05
N LYS A 256 -4.98 19.28 -1.77
CA LYS A 256 -5.15 17.95 -1.18
C LYS A 256 -6.61 17.59 -0.97
N GLU A 257 -7.42 18.54 -0.50
CA GLU A 257 -8.88 18.39 -0.38
C GLU A 257 -9.50 18.14 -1.77
N ASN A 258 -9.14 18.95 -2.77
CA ASN A 258 -9.61 18.79 -4.15
C ASN A 258 -9.19 17.43 -4.75
N GLY A 259 -7.96 16.98 -4.48
CA GLY A 259 -7.48 15.67 -4.88
C GLY A 259 -8.30 14.54 -4.28
N ALA A 260 -8.58 14.59 -2.97
CA ALA A 260 -9.40 13.60 -2.27
C ALA A 260 -10.84 13.57 -2.83
N LEU A 261 -11.44 14.72 -3.04
CA LEU A 261 -12.77 14.85 -3.64
C LEU A 261 -12.81 14.28 -5.07
N MET A 262 -11.81 14.57 -5.88
CA MET A 262 -11.70 14.05 -7.25
C MET A 262 -11.65 12.51 -7.27
N ILE A 263 -10.93 11.88 -6.34
CA ILE A 263 -10.89 10.42 -6.21
C ILE A 263 -12.29 9.88 -5.90
N VAL A 264 -12.95 10.43 -4.88
CA VAL A 264 -14.29 10.00 -4.46
C VAL A 264 -15.30 10.16 -5.59
N LEU A 265 -15.36 11.32 -6.25
CA LEU A 265 -16.26 11.57 -7.36
C LEU A 265 -16.03 10.65 -8.54
N TRP A 266 -14.76 10.39 -8.90
CA TRP A 266 -14.42 9.44 -9.96
C TRP A 266 -14.92 8.03 -9.63
N GLN A 267 -14.61 7.53 -8.44
CA GLN A 267 -15.02 6.19 -8.01
C GLN A 267 -16.55 6.05 -7.96
N LEU A 268 -17.26 7.06 -7.42
CA LEU A 268 -18.71 7.11 -7.43
C LEU A 268 -19.28 7.06 -8.84
N THR A 269 -18.74 7.87 -9.75
CA THR A 269 -19.17 7.91 -11.17
C THR A 269 -19.01 6.54 -11.82
N VAL A 270 -17.85 5.90 -11.65
CA VAL A 270 -17.56 4.57 -12.22
C VAL A 270 -18.52 3.50 -11.67
N LEU A 271 -18.73 3.48 -10.34
CA LEU A 271 -19.63 2.50 -9.73
C LEU A 271 -21.09 2.69 -10.12
N HIS A 272 -21.58 3.95 -10.20
CA HIS A 272 -22.93 4.24 -10.64
C HIS A 272 -23.13 3.88 -12.12
N ALA A 273 -22.20 4.24 -12.98
CA ALA A 273 -22.23 3.91 -14.41
C ALA A 273 -22.19 2.38 -14.62
N ARG A 274 -21.39 1.65 -13.82
CA ARG A 274 -21.36 0.18 -13.86
C ARG A 274 -22.69 -0.43 -13.43
N LYS A 275 -23.27 0.08 -12.34
CA LYS A 275 -24.55 -0.41 -11.83
C LYS A 275 -25.71 -0.09 -12.78
N ALA A 276 -25.67 1.06 -13.45
CA ALA A 276 -26.62 1.44 -14.50
C ALA A 276 -26.48 0.62 -15.81
N GLY A 277 -25.47 -0.24 -15.92
CA GLY A 277 -25.23 -1.03 -17.14
C GLY A 277 -24.55 -0.25 -18.27
N TRP A 278 -24.07 0.95 -18.02
CA TRP A 278 -23.41 1.80 -19.05
C TRP A 278 -21.96 1.37 -19.32
N LEU A 279 -21.29 0.76 -18.31
CA LEU A 279 -19.91 0.30 -18.45
C LEU A 279 -19.83 -1.17 -18.75
N SER A 280 -19.21 -1.51 -19.89
CA SER A 280 -18.76 -2.88 -20.17
C SER A 280 -17.62 -3.27 -19.20
N PRO A 281 -17.29 -4.56 -19.06
CA PRO A 281 -16.13 -5.00 -18.28
C PRO A 281 -14.84 -4.28 -18.70
N TRP A 282 -14.60 -4.12 -19.99
CA TRP A 282 -13.42 -3.42 -20.52
C TRP A 282 -13.36 -1.95 -20.06
N LEU A 283 -14.48 -1.23 -20.14
CA LEU A 283 -14.57 0.17 -19.71
C LEU A 283 -14.42 0.29 -18.19
N LEU A 284 -14.92 -0.65 -17.39
CA LEU A 284 -14.68 -0.67 -15.95
C LEU A 284 -13.19 -0.74 -15.64
N HIS A 285 -12.47 -1.66 -16.29
CA HIS A 285 -11.04 -1.82 -16.08
C HIS A 285 -10.26 -0.59 -16.59
N PHE A 286 -10.62 -0.02 -17.72
CA PHE A 286 -10.05 1.24 -18.19
C PHE A 286 -10.27 2.37 -17.19
N SER A 287 -11.48 2.51 -16.66
CA SER A 287 -11.81 3.52 -15.65
C SER A 287 -11.02 3.34 -14.35
N ASN A 288 -10.74 2.09 -13.94
CA ASN A 288 -9.88 1.82 -12.78
C ASN A 288 -8.43 2.28 -13.03
N VAL A 289 -7.90 2.10 -14.24
CA VAL A 289 -6.55 2.60 -14.61
C VAL A 289 -6.51 4.12 -14.51
N VAL A 290 -7.51 4.81 -15.06
CA VAL A 290 -7.64 6.27 -14.93
C VAL A 290 -7.76 6.67 -13.45
N GLY A 291 -8.54 5.92 -12.66
CA GLY A 291 -8.65 6.12 -11.20
C GLY A 291 -7.30 6.00 -10.48
N GLY A 292 -6.45 5.05 -10.91
CA GLY A 292 -5.09 4.91 -10.39
C GLY A 292 -4.22 6.15 -10.68
N VAL A 293 -4.34 6.74 -11.87
CA VAL A 293 -3.65 8.00 -12.22
C VAL A 293 -4.15 9.16 -11.35
N ILE A 294 -5.47 9.25 -11.14
CA ILE A 294 -6.06 10.27 -10.28
C ILE A 294 -5.55 10.13 -8.83
N ILE A 295 -5.49 8.91 -8.29
CA ILE A 295 -4.95 8.64 -6.95
C ILE A 295 -3.48 9.04 -6.87
N ALA A 296 -2.66 8.63 -7.84
CA ALA A 296 -1.23 8.98 -7.86
C ALA A 296 -1.01 10.50 -7.93
N PHE A 297 -1.81 11.21 -8.73
CA PHE A 297 -1.75 12.66 -8.81
C PHE A 297 -2.19 13.33 -7.49
N ALA A 298 -3.32 12.93 -6.92
CA ALA A 298 -3.84 13.52 -5.70
C ALA A 298 -2.94 13.26 -4.47
N TRP A 299 -2.30 12.09 -4.41
CA TRP A 299 -1.43 11.71 -3.31
C TRP A 299 0.00 12.25 -3.47
N TRP A 300 0.62 12.04 -4.64
CA TRP A 300 2.03 12.39 -4.88
C TRP A 300 2.17 13.68 -5.69
N GLY A 301 1.43 13.82 -6.78
CA GLY A 301 1.55 14.95 -7.70
C GLY A 301 1.33 16.29 -7.00
N VAL A 302 0.33 16.37 -6.12
CA VAL A 302 0.03 17.57 -5.32
C VAL A 302 1.20 17.96 -4.41
N ASN A 303 1.89 16.97 -3.80
CA ASN A 303 3.07 17.23 -2.98
C ASN A 303 4.27 17.77 -3.79
N MET A 304 4.39 17.36 -5.08
CA MET A 304 5.46 17.83 -5.98
C MET A 304 5.22 19.26 -6.47
N LEU A 305 3.99 19.74 -6.47
CA LEU A 305 3.65 21.11 -6.88
C LEU A 305 4.00 22.15 -5.81
N GLY A 306 4.45 21.74 -4.62
CA GLY A 306 4.85 22.63 -3.53
C GLY A 306 3.69 23.43 -2.91
N VAL A 307 2.46 22.94 -3.01
CA VAL A 307 1.22 23.54 -2.50
C VAL A 307 0.63 22.71 -1.39
#